data_008e68ed99f514e97a6b69015fc04cc3
#
_entry.id   008e68ed99f514e97a6b69015fc04cc3
#
_cell.length_a   1.000
_cell.length_b   1.000
_cell.length_c   1.000
_cell.angle_alpha   90.00
_cell.angle_beta   90.00
_cell.angle_gamma   90.00
#
_symmetry.space_group_name_H-M   'P 1'
#
loop_
_entity.id
_entity.type
_entity.pdbx_description
1 polymer ?
#
loop_
_entity_poly.entity_id
_entity_poly.type
_entity_poly.pdbx_seq_one_letter_code
_entity_poly.pdbx_strand_id
1 'polypeptide(L)'
;MNKRLFLLSIGLCSALCFSAAKAEETEQKYSDLRANFRRVALELASTEVKNAQYYKDNPNSELSADSKSTIKGVFDFVLEYEQPEWQWNNSLFAEYGKTKLRPEGEPSSTSEDADEILLTTDYSRKMWRFEQDNADVGPFASLAYQTEFEPNDDAPRQKIFRGKTGLKIFNGDIIKELYAAAVGEYDMTYSDKYTTKSAYEIGWRTEYIQSDDVKYQWEGYFRDYLSYSRYIPTDLKYELSTTARVAVKVRNNFSLAPYVQYFMGEARNINKTGSNFMIGLSFAYDQIFNLK
;
A
#
# COMPACT_ATOMS: atom_id res chain seq x y z
N MET A 1 15.49 25.99 12.86
CA MET A 1 15.12 24.55 12.80
C MET A 1 14.79 24.11 14.23
N ASN A 2 13.50 23.98 14.54
CA ASN A 2 13.01 23.94 15.93
C ASN A 2 13.15 22.54 16.54
N LYS A 3 14.08 22.38 17.45
CA LYS A 3 14.31 21.17 18.28
C LYS A 3 13.12 20.79 19.20
N ARG A 4 12.06 21.59 19.23
CA ARG A 4 10.90 21.37 20.13
C ARG A 4 9.83 20.41 19.57
N LEU A 5 9.81 20.14 18.25
CA LEU A 5 8.83 19.19 17.68
C LEU A 5 9.29 17.73 17.82
N PHE A 6 10.58 17.47 17.93
CA PHE A 6 11.12 16.10 18.03
C PHE A 6 10.86 15.48 19.41
N LEU A 7 10.70 16.27 20.44
CA LEU A 7 10.42 15.80 21.80
C LEU A 7 8.93 15.48 22.06
N LEU A 8 8.02 16.04 21.28
CA LEU A 8 6.59 15.75 21.44
C LEU A 8 6.18 14.37 20.86
N SER A 9 6.87 13.90 19.82
CA SER A 9 6.57 12.59 19.20
C SER A 9 7.03 11.40 20.04
N ILE A 10 8.11 11.58 20.84
CA ILE A 10 8.61 10.52 21.73
C ILE A 10 7.80 10.48 23.05
N GLY A 11 7.28 11.60 23.49
CA GLY A 11 6.48 11.69 24.72
C GLY A 11 5.10 11.05 24.63
N LEU A 12 4.50 10.97 23.44
CA LEU A 12 3.16 10.36 23.27
C LEU A 12 3.22 8.83 23.26
N CYS A 13 4.31 8.23 22.80
CA CYS A 13 4.49 6.77 22.82
C CYS A 13 4.76 6.19 24.21
N SER A 14 5.36 6.98 25.13
CA SER A 14 5.71 6.48 26.46
C SER A 14 4.58 6.56 27.49
N ALA A 15 3.57 7.41 27.26
CA ALA A 15 2.43 7.59 28.18
C ALA A 15 1.31 6.55 28.01
N LEU A 16 1.30 5.78 26.90
CA LEU A 16 0.27 4.77 26.61
C LEU A 16 0.60 3.35 27.12
N CYS A 17 1.75 3.17 27.77
CA CYS A 17 2.20 1.84 28.22
C CYS A 17 1.70 1.40 29.61
N PHE A 18 0.94 2.19 30.35
CA PHE A 18 0.52 1.84 31.70
C PHE A 18 -0.98 2.01 31.96
N SER A 19 -1.76 1.01 31.56
CA SER A 19 -2.90 0.51 32.31
C SER A 19 -3.36 -0.83 31.72
N ALA A 20 -2.76 -1.91 32.21
CA ALA A 20 -3.27 -3.25 31.97
C ALA A 20 -4.53 -3.43 32.84
N ALA A 21 -5.72 -3.19 32.27
CA ALA A 21 -6.95 -3.70 32.83
C ALA A 21 -7.01 -5.21 32.52
N LYS A 22 -7.09 -6.03 33.57
CA LYS A 22 -7.37 -7.46 33.47
C LYS A 22 -8.74 -7.63 32.78
N ALA A 23 -8.74 -8.15 31.58
CA ALA A 23 -9.94 -8.74 30.98
C ALA A 23 -10.06 -10.17 31.55
N GLU A 24 -11.24 -10.51 32.03
CA GLU A 24 -11.59 -11.84 32.49
C GLU A 24 -11.51 -12.83 31.33
N GLU A 25 -10.85 -13.96 31.61
CA GLU A 25 -10.72 -15.12 30.74
C GLU A 25 -12.09 -15.67 30.36
N THR A 26 -12.41 -15.61 29.07
CA THR A 26 -13.29 -16.60 28.44
C THR A 26 -12.45 -17.31 27.40
N GLU A 27 -12.05 -18.54 27.72
CA GLU A 27 -11.29 -19.42 26.88
C GLU A 27 -12.05 -19.77 25.61
N GLN A 28 -11.49 -19.37 24.44
CA GLN A 28 -11.39 -20.31 23.32
C GLN A 28 -10.16 -19.96 22.52
N LYS A 29 -9.10 -20.70 22.78
CA LYS A 29 -7.78 -20.61 22.14
C LYS A 29 -7.89 -21.23 20.73
N TYR A 30 -8.38 -20.46 19.75
CA TYR A 30 -8.30 -20.86 18.35
C TYR A 30 -7.09 -20.15 17.73
N SER A 31 -6.11 -20.96 17.31
CA SER A 31 -5.13 -20.49 16.33
C SER A 31 -5.77 -20.68 14.95
N ASP A 32 -5.80 -19.64 14.16
CA ASP A 32 -6.36 -19.68 12.81
C ASP A 32 -5.24 -19.33 11.81
N LEU A 33 -4.98 -20.27 10.90
CA LEU A 33 -4.03 -20.09 9.80
C LEU A 33 -4.81 -20.07 8.49
N ARG A 34 -4.78 -18.94 7.79
CA ARG A 34 -5.51 -18.72 6.55
C ARG A 34 -4.60 -18.33 5.41
N ALA A 35 -4.82 -18.91 4.24
CA ALA A 35 -4.27 -18.47 2.97
C ALA A 35 -5.33 -17.63 2.25
N ASN A 36 -5.11 -16.33 2.15
CA ASN A 36 -6.06 -15.38 1.62
C ASN A 36 -5.54 -14.82 0.29
N PHE A 37 -6.13 -15.28 -0.82
CA PHE A 37 -5.98 -14.70 -2.13
C PHE A 37 -6.93 -13.50 -2.21
N ARG A 38 -6.46 -12.34 -1.80
CA ARG A 38 -7.26 -11.13 -1.77
C ARG A 38 -7.67 -10.68 -3.16
N ARG A 39 -6.75 -10.90 -4.15
CA ARG A 39 -7.01 -10.55 -5.54
C ARG A 39 -6.00 -11.19 -6.46
N VAL A 40 -6.50 -11.98 -7.41
CA VAL A 40 -5.75 -12.40 -8.60
C VAL A 40 -6.53 -11.86 -9.78
N ALA A 41 -6.01 -10.84 -10.47
CA ALA A 41 -6.80 -10.08 -11.40
C ALA A 41 -6.08 -9.73 -12.69
N LEU A 42 -6.87 -9.55 -13.76
CA LEU A 42 -6.52 -8.82 -14.96
C LEU A 42 -7.27 -7.48 -14.94
N GLU A 43 -6.55 -6.40 -15.06
CA GLU A 43 -7.10 -5.04 -15.02
C GLU A 43 -6.88 -4.33 -16.35
N LEU A 44 -7.93 -3.65 -16.81
CA LEU A 44 -7.90 -2.77 -17.98
C LEU A 44 -8.19 -1.37 -17.49
N ALA A 45 -7.31 -0.42 -17.77
CA ALA A 45 -7.48 0.94 -17.29
C ALA A 45 -7.16 1.99 -18.35
N SER A 46 -7.70 3.17 -18.13
CA SER A 46 -7.31 4.40 -18.79
C SER A 46 -6.71 5.35 -17.77
N THR A 47 -5.59 5.97 -18.11
CA THR A 47 -4.85 6.85 -17.22
C THR A 47 -4.75 8.27 -17.76
N GLU A 48 -4.71 9.25 -16.86
CA GLU A 48 -4.38 10.64 -17.14
C GLU A 48 -3.30 11.09 -16.15
N VAL A 49 -2.09 11.32 -16.67
CA VAL A 49 -0.94 11.76 -15.86
C VAL A 49 -0.71 13.25 -16.05
N LYS A 50 -0.64 14.01 -14.95
CA LYS A 50 -0.36 15.44 -14.97
C LYS A 50 1.07 15.71 -14.52
N ASN A 51 1.72 16.65 -15.22
CA ASN A 51 3.09 17.07 -14.93
C ASN A 51 4.16 15.97 -15.11
N ALA A 52 3.89 14.89 -15.85
CA ALA A 52 4.80 13.78 -16.11
C ALA A 52 6.17 14.25 -16.63
N GLN A 53 6.19 15.34 -17.44
CA GLN A 53 7.44 15.89 -17.99
C GLN A 53 8.46 16.32 -16.94
N TYR A 54 8.05 16.61 -15.70
CA TYR A 54 8.94 16.94 -14.59
C TYR A 54 9.44 15.72 -13.81
N TYR A 55 8.87 14.56 -14.07
CA TYR A 55 9.09 13.31 -13.35
C TYR A 55 9.67 12.18 -14.22
N LYS A 56 10.16 12.48 -15.43
CA LYS A 56 10.70 11.47 -16.37
C LYS A 56 11.80 10.60 -15.75
N ASP A 57 12.66 11.20 -14.91
CA ASP A 57 13.75 10.50 -14.24
C ASP A 57 13.34 9.91 -12.88
N ASN A 58 12.04 9.97 -12.53
CA ASN A 58 11.56 9.40 -11.29
C ASN A 58 11.38 7.89 -11.45
N PRO A 59 11.92 7.06 -10.55
CA PRO A 59 11.74 5.62 -10.61
C PRO A 59 10.30 5.17 -10.36
N ASN A 60 9.44 6.04 -9.81
CA ASN A 60 8.03 5.73 -9.66
C ASN A 60 7.28 5.91 -10.98
N SER A 61 6.89 4.79 -11.60
CA SER A 61 6.16 4.74 -12.86
C SER A 61 4.81 5.49 -12.84
N GLU A 62 4.17 5.59 -11.69
CA GLU A 62 2.91 6.33 -11.50
C GLU A 62 3.02 7.83 -11.82
N LEU A 63 4.21 8.41 -11.73
CA LEU A 63 4.46 9.82 -12.02
C LEU A 63 5.10 10.07 -13.39
N SER A 64 5.83 9.09 -13.92
CA SER A 64 6.62 9.22 -15.15
C SER A 64 5.88 8.71 -16.40
N ALA A 65 4.85 7.90 -16.23
CA ALA A 65 4.08 7.33 -17.35
C ALA A 65 3.36 8.42 -18.16
N ASP A 66 3.38 8.28 -19.47
CA ASP A 66 2.68 9.17 -20.41
C ASP A 66 1.58 8.39 -21.18
N SER A 67 0.83 7.57 -20.45
CA SER A 67 -0.03 6.54 -21.01
C SER A 67 -1.49 6.87 -21.00
N LYS A 68 -2.20 6.39 -22.03
CA LYS A 68 -3.66 6.53 -22.11
C LYS A 68 -4.43 5.23 -21.86
N SER A 69 -3.79 4.08 -21.89
CA SER A 69 -4.44 2.80 -21.59
C SER A 69 -3.43 1.75 -21.13
N THR A 70 -3.75 1.06 -20.06
CA THR A 70 -2.90 0.06 -19.43
C THR A 70 -3.63 -1.27 -19.33
N ILE A 71 -2.90 -2.37 -19.54
CA ILE A 71 -3.35 -3.72 -19.21
C ILE A 71 -2.38 -4.24 -18.18
N LYS A 72 -2.87 -4.61 -16.98
CA LYS A 72 -2.02 -5.13 -15.91
C LYS A 72 -2.57 -6.39 -15.26
N GLY A 73 -1.66 -7.29 -14.89
CA GLY A 73 -1.92 -8.40 -13.99
C GLY A 73 -1.66 -7.97 -12.55
N VAL A 74 -2.50 -8.40 -11.62
CA VAL A 74 -2.36 -8.13 -10.18
C VAL A 74 -2.46 -9.44 -9.41
N PHE A 75 -1.55 -9.61 -8.46
CA PHE A 75 -1.54 -10.71 -7.50
C PHE A 75 -1.39 -10.15 -6.09
N ASP A 76 -2.41 -10.33 -5.25
CA ASP A 76 -2.43 -9.91 -3.85
C ASP A 76 -2.78 -11.11 -2.98
N PHE A 77 -1.79 -11.58 -2.23
CA PHE A 77 -1.87 -12.77 -1.39
C PHE A 77 -1.40 -12.47 0.02
N VAL A 78 -2.07 -13.04 1.01
CA VAL A 78 -1.68 -12.94 2.42
C VAL A 78 -1.79 -14.30 3.09
N LEU A 79 -0.74 -14.70 3.79
CA LEU A 79 -0.77 -15.76 4.77
C LEU A 79 -1.01 -15.14 6.14
N GLU A 80 -2.19 -15.37 6.70
CA GLU A 80 -2.67 -14.79 7.95
C GLU A 80 -2.58 -15.84 9.06
N TYR A 81 -1.85 -15.51 10.12
CA TYR A 81 -1.81 -16.32 11.34
C TYR A 81 -2.37 -15.50 12.50
N GLU A 82 -3.53 -15.91 12.99
CA GLU A 82 -4.27 -15.19 14.02
C GLU A 82 -4.28 -15.94 15.34
N GLN A 83 -4.06 -15.22 16.42
CA GLN A 83 -4.13 -15.66 17.81
C GLN A 83 -5.06 -14.72 18.61
N PRO A 84 -5.55 -15.12 19.78
CA PRO A 84 -6.41 -14.27 20.60
C PRO A 84 -5.80 -12.91 20.93
N GLU A 85 -4.48 -12.83 21.16
CA GLU A 85 -3.80 -11.60 21.59
C GLU A 85 -3.01 -10.88 20.47
N TRP A 86 -2.79 -11.54 19.34
CA TRP A 86 -1.97 -10.99 18.26
C TRP A 86 -2.27 -11.66 16.93
N GLN A 87 -1.83 -11.03 15.85
CA GLN A 87 -1.82 -11.61 14.52
C GLN A 87 -0.49 -11.35 13.82
N TRP A 88 -0.16 -12.24 12.91
CA TRP A 88 1.01 -12.14 12.04
C TRP A 88 0.62 -12.42 10.60
N ASN A 89 0.81 -11.41 9.76
CA ASN A 89 0.45 -11.46 8.35
C ASN A 89 1.71 -11.39 7.50
N ASN A 90 1.82 -12.28 6.52
CA ASN A 90 2.87 -12.26 5.51
C ASN A 90 2.20 -12.10 4.15
N SER A 91 2.51 -11.01 3.45
CA SER A 91 1.86 -10.71 2.18
C SER A 91 2.86 -10.64 1.03
N LEU A 92 2.37 -11.04 -0.13
CA LEU A 92 2.98 -10.82 -1.43
C LEU A 92 1.99 -10.06 -2.29
N PHE A 93 2.33 -8.82 -2.62
CA PHE A 93 1.67 -8.06 -3.65
C PHE A 93 2.58 -8.01 -4.87
N ALA A 94 2.03 -8.23 -6.05
CA ALA A 94 2.75 -8.10 -7.29
C ALA A 94 1.82 -7.54 -8.36
N GLU A 95 2.28 -6.53 -9.09
CA GLU A 95 1.59 -6.05 -10.28
C GLU A 95 2.58 -5.86 -11.42
N TYR A 96 2.11 -6.18 -12.62
CA TYR A 96 2.87 -5.99 -13.83
C TYR A 96 1.95 -5.59 -14.98
N GLY A 97 2.28 -4.48 -15.63
CA GLY A 97 1.46 -3.96 -16.71
C GLY A 97 2.26 -3.20 -17.74
N LYS A 98 1.82 -3.33 -19.00
CA LYS A 98 2.41 -2.60 -20.14
C LYS A 98 1.35 -1.75 -20.81
N THR A 99 1.75 -0.54 -21.16
CA THR A 99 0.95 0.37 -21.97
C THR A 99 1.51 0.49 -23.36
N LYS A 100 0.63 0.48 -24.31
CA LYS A 100 0.96 0.78 -25.71
C LYS A 100 0.64 2.23 -26.01
N LEU A 101 1.67 3.04 -26.17
CA LEU A 101 1.56 4.41 -26.65
C LEU A 101 1.42 4.40 -28.16
N ARG A 102 0.44 5.17 -28.68
CA ARG A 102 0.28 5.43 -30.11
C ARG A 102 0.12 6.93 -30.33
N PRO A 103 1.24 7.71 -30.27
CA PRO A 103 1.20 9.11 -30.63
C PRO A 103 0.73 9.27 -32.08
N GLU A 104 -0.03 10.30 -32.38
CA GLU A 104 -0.48 10.56 -33.74
C GLU A 104 0.70 10.95 -34.61
N GLY A 105 0.98 10.14 -35.65
CA GLY A 105 2.10 10.37 -36.57
C GLY A 105 3.47 9.79 -36.16
N GLU A 106 3.56 9.09 -35.00
CA GLU A 106 4.78 8.45 -34.54
C GLU A 106 4.63 6.92 -34.44
N PRO A 107 5.75 6.14 -34.48
CA PRO A 107 5.70 4.72 -34.24
C PRO A 107 5.21 4.43 -32.80
N SER A 108 4.43 3.35 -32.66
CA SER A 108 3.97 2.94 -31.33
C SER A 108 5.14 2.54 -30.45
N SER A 109 5.22 3.09 -29.25
CA SER A 109 6.13 2.64 -28.19
C SER A 109 5.38 1.84 -27.12
N THR A 110 6.09 1.02 -26.38
CA THR A 110 5.56 0.29 -25.23
C THR A 110 6.25 0.85 -24.00
N SER A 111 5.47 1.30 -23.02
CA SER A 111 5.96 1.74 -21.71
C SER A 111 5.50 0.75 -20.64
N GLU A 112 6.30 0.55 -19.64
CA GLU A 112 5.91 -0.18 -18.41
C GLU A 112 5.33 0.81 -17.42
N ASP A 113 4.07 0.60 -17.02
CA ASP A 113 3.35 1.56 -16.18
C ASP A 113 3.02 1.03 -14.79
N ALA A 114 3.14 -0.26 -14.61
CA ALA A 114 2.95 -0.93 -13.33
C ALA A 114 3.97 -2.06 -13.26
N ASP A 115 4.94 -1.93 -12.39
CA ASP A 115 5.94 -2.95 -12.12
C ASP A 115 6.33 -2.87 -10.65
N GLU A 116 5.67 -3.69 -9.82
CA GLU A 116 5.93 -3.73 -8.40
C GLU A 116 5.87 -5.16 -7.88
N ILE A 117 6.82 -5.50 -7.04
CA ILE A 117 6.79 -6.66 -6.15
C ILE A 117 7.01 -6.16 -4.73
N LEU A 118 6.03 -6.36 -3.85
CA LEU A 118 6.08 -5.98 -2.46
C LEU A 118 5.88 -7.20 -1.56
N LEU A 119 6.92 -7.55 -0.82
CA LEU A 119 6.88 -8.56 0.23
C LEU A 119 6.74 -7.84 1.56
N THR A 120 5.76 -8.22 2.39
CA THR A 120 5.55 -7.60 3.70
C THR A 120 5.36 -8.65 4.77
N THR A 121 5.96 -8.43 5.94
CA THR A 121 5.64 -9.14 7.18
C THR A 121 5.15 -8.13 8.21
N ASP A 122 4.01 -8.37 8.82
CA ASP A 122 3.31 -7.46 9.73
C ASP A 122 2.88 -8.20 10.97
N TYR A 123 3.31 -7.71 12.12
CA TYR A 123 2.90 -8.19 13.44
C TYR A 123 2.05 -7.13 14.13
N SER A 124 0.86 -7.51 14.59
CA SER A 124 -0.07 -6.62 15.29
C SER A 124 -0.52 -7.26 16.61
N ARG A 125 -0.49 -6.49 17.69
CA ARG A 125 -0.97 -6.93 19.00
C ARG A 125 -2.37 -6.40 19.26
N LYS A 126 -3.29 -7.26 19.73
CA LYS A 126 -4.65 -6.91 20.13
C LYS A 126 -4.63 -6.42 21.57
N MET A 127 -4.85 -5.13 21.81
CA MET A 127 -4.81 -4.53 23.15
C MET A 127 -6.16 -3.96 23.57
N TRP A 128 -6.91 -3.41 22.60
CA TRP A 128 -8.20 -2.78 22.81
C TRP A 128 -9.18 -3.22 21.75
N ARG A 129 -10.46 -2.99 21.98
CA ARG A 129 -11.57 -3.25 21.04
C ARG A 129 -12.21 -1.95 20.63
N PHE A 130 -12.45 -1.77 19.35
CA PHE A 130 -13.28 -0.70 18.79
C PHE A 130 -14.66 -1.26 18.49
N GLU A 131 -15.58 -1.11 19.46
CA GLU A 131 -16.89 -1.79 19.48
C GLU A 131 -17.78 -1.42 18.29
N GLN A 132 -17.70 -0.17 17.79
CA GLN A 132 -18.54 0.31 16.69
C GLN A 132 -18.33 -0.43 15.38
N ASP A 133 -17.16 -0.99 15.18
CA ASP A 133 -16.79 -1.74 13.97
C ASP A 133 -16.29 -3.15 14.31
N ASN A 134 -16.47 -3.59 15.55
CA ASN A 134 -16.00 -4.90 16.02
C ASN A 134 -14.51 -5.14 15.70
N ALA A 135 -13.70 -4.06 15.72
CA ALA A 135 -12.30 -4.08 15.30
C ALA A 135 -11.33 -4.19 16.48
N ASP A 136 -10.20 -4.83 16.24
CA ASP A 136 -9.07 -4.86 17.16
C ASP A 136 -8.25 -3.58 17.04
N VAL A 137 -7.65 -3.14 18.15
CA VAL A 137 -6.78 -1.96 18.19
C VAL A 137 -5.51 -2.30 18.94
N GLY A 138 -4.37 -1.91 18.39
CA GLY A 138 -3.11 -2.10 19.09
C GLY A 138 -1.88 -1.63 18.34
N PRO A 139 -0.71 -1.78 18.96
CA PRO A 139 0.58 -1.49 18.32
C PRO A 139 0.87 -2.53 17.25
N PHE A 140 1.58 -2.08 16.22
CA PHE A 140 2.07 -2.95 15.18
C PHE A 140 3.50 -2.63 14.77
N ALA A 141 4.16 -3.61 14.17
CA ALA A 141 5.43 -3.47 13.48
C ALA A 141 5.38 -4.23 12.17
N SER A 142 5.91 -3.61 11.11
CA SER A 142 5.91 -4.17 9.77
C SER A 142 7.28 -3.98 9.13
N LEU A 143 7.71 -4.98 8.37
CA LEU A 143 8.87 -4.90 7.48
C LEU A 143 8.42 -5.24 6.07
N ALA A 144 8.87 -4.45 5.12
CA ALA A 144 8.56 -4.65 3.72
C ALA A 144 9.83 -4.58 2.85
N TYR A 145 9.84 -5.35 1.78
CA TYR A 145 10.82 -5.26 0.71
C TYR A 145 10.08 -5.03 -0.60
N GLN A 146 10.40 -3.91 -1.24
CA GLN A 146 9.84 -3.50 -2.52
C GLN A 146 10.88 -3.63 -3.62
N THR A 147 10.50 -4.22 -4.73
CA THR A 147 11.32 -4.33 -5.94
C THR A 147 10.43 -4.37 -7.19
N GLU A 148 11.01 -4.54 -8.36
CA GLU A 148 10.36 -4.60 -9.66
C GLU A 148 10.73 -5.91 -10.37
N PHE A 149 9.95 -6.33 -11.37
CA PHE A 149 10.26 -7.49 -12.23
C PHE A 149 11.40 -7.16 -13.18
N GLU A 150 11.35 -5.99 -13.81
CA GLU A 150 12.31 -5.52 -14.80
C GLU A 150 12.92 -4.18 -14.37
N PRO A 151 14.15 -3.83 -14.75
CA PRO A 151 14.66 -2.48 -14.56
C PRO A 151 14.01 -1.55 -15.59
N ASN A 152 13.73 -0.31 -15.21
CA ASN A 152 13.32 0.72 -16.17
C ASN A 152 14.47 1.05 -17.14
N ASP A 153 14.14 1.47 -18.39
CA ASP A 153 15.13 1.80 -19.40
C ASP A 153 16.15 2.87 -18.94
N ASP A 154 15.68 3.84 -18.12
CA ASP A 154 16.46 4.99 -17.66
C ASP A 154 16.84 4.95 -16.17
N ALA A 155 16.39 3.92 -15.43
CA ALA A 155 16.63 3.80 -13.99
C ALA A 155 16.92 2.35 -13.57
N PRO A 156 17.79 2.12 -12.58
CA PRO A 156 18.01 0.78 -12.04
C PRO A 156 16.77 0.30 -11.30
N ARG A 157 16.59 -1.04 -11.27
CA ARG A 157 15.50 -1.71 -10.54
C ARG A 157 15.42 -1.21 -9.10
N GLN A 158 14.23 -0.84 -8.66
CA GLN A 158 13.97 -0.43 -7.28
C GLN A 158 14.31 -1.55 -6.29
N LYS A 159 14.92 -1.16 -5.18
CA LYS A 159 15.24 -2.04 -4.05
C LYS A 159 15.11 -1.25 -2.76
N ILE A 160 13.96 -1.35 -2.13
CA ILE A 160 13.64 -0.55 -0.94
C ILE A 160 13.26 -1.48 0.21
N PHE A 161 13.99 -1.39 1.33
CA PHE A 161 13.57 -1.92 2.61
C PHE A 161 12.83 -0.87 3.38
N ARG A 162 11.65 -1.21 3.91
CA ARG A 162 10.80 -0.31 4.68
C ARG A 162 10.39 -0.94 6.00
N GLY A 163 10.66 -0.25 7.10
CA GLY A 163 10.15 -0.58 8.42
C GLY A 163 9.07 0.40 8.83
N LYS A 164 7.98 -0.09 9.43
CA LYS A 164 6.90 0.72 9.98
C LYS A 164 6.59 0.27 11.40
N THR A 165 6.25 1.22 12.27
CA THR A 165 5.73 0.94 13.61
C THR A 165 4.78 2.04 14.05
N GLY A 166 3.73 1.68 14.76
CA GLY A 166 2.71 2.64 15.17
C GLY A 166 1.51 1.97 15.83
N LEU A 167 0.36 2.59 15.65
CA LEU A 167 -0.94 2.07 16.10
C LEU A 167 -1.81 1.73 14.91
N LYS A 168 -2.58 0.65 15.05
CA LYS A 168 -3.45 0.10 14.02
C LYS A 168 -4.80 -0.29 14.61
N ILE A 169 -5.88 0.04 13.87
CA ILE A 169 -7.21 -0.56 13.98
C ILE A 169 -7.28 -1.61 12.88
N PHE A 170 -7.72 -2.82 13.18
CA PHE A 170 -7.69 -3.93 12.22
C PHE A 170 -8.77 -4.99 12.52
N ASN A 171 -9.03 -5.88 11.57
CA ASN A 171 -10.01 -6.97 11.64
C ASN A 171 -11.45 -6.50 11.90
N GLY A 172 -11.79 -5.23 11.62
CA GLY A 172 -13.14 -4.72 11.79
C GLY A 172 -14.13 -5.23 10.72
N ASP A 173 -15.39 -5.01 10.95
CA ASP A 173 -16.44 -5.36 10.00
C ASP A 173 -16.34 -4.53 8.71
N ILE A 174 -16.02 -3.25 8.85
CA ILE A 174 -15.78 -2.31 7.74
C ILE A 174 -14.31 -1.93 7.67
N ILE A 175 -13.69 -1.53 8.79
CA ILE A 175 -12.28 -1.13 8.84
C ILE A 175 -11.41 -2.37 8.89
N LYS A 176 -10.91 -2.79 7.73
CA LYS A 176 -9.97 -3.93 7.66
C LYS A 176 -8.57 -3.53 8.15
N GLU A 177 -8.22 -2.26 7.94
CA GLU A 177 -6.97 -1.68 8.40
C GLU A 177 -7.08 -0.15 8.42
N LEU A 178 -6.68 0.48 9.51
CA LEU A 178 -6.46 1.92 9.62
C LEU A 178 -5.29 2.15 10.57
N TYR A 179 -4.21 2.77 10.11
CA TYR A 179 -3.02 2.95 10.92
C TYR A 179 -2.39 4.33 10.78
N ALA A 180 -1.63 4.69 11.81
CA ALA A 180 -0.68 5.77 11.80
C ALA A 180 0.68 5.24 12.26
N ALA A 181 1.73 5.47 11.47
CA ALA A 181 3.05 4.89 11.68
C ALA A 181 4.20 5.87 11.47
N ALA A 182 5.26 5.67 12.23
CA ALA A 182 6.60 6.11 11.85
C ALA A 182 7.17 5.13 10.83
N VAL A 183 7.85 5.65 9.83
CA VAL A 183 8.41 4.89 8.72
C VAL A 183 9.90 5.16 8.62
N GLY A 184 10.69 4.10 8.47
CA GLY A 184 12.08 4.15 8.07
C GLY A 184 12.28 3.39 6.76
N GLU A 185 12.95 4.00 5.79
CA GLU A 185 13.29 3.34 4.54
C GLU A 185 14.80 3.29 4.34
N TYR A 186 15.26 2.18 3.78
CA TYR A 186 16.61 2.01 3.26
C TYR A 186 16.51 1.69 1.77
N ASP A 187 16.85 2.68 0.96
CA ASP A 187 16.76 2.64 -0.49
C ASP A 187 18.12 2.26 -1.08
N MET A 188 18.17 1.10 -1.73
CA MET A 188 19.34 0.50 -2.37
C MET A 188 19.22 0.52 -3.91
N THR A 189 18.30 1.28 -4.47
CA THR A 189 18.06 1.37 -5.91
C THR A 189 19.34 1.72 -6.67
N TYR A 190 20.08 2.71 -6.18
CA TYR A 190 21.36 3.10 -6.76
C TYR A 190 22.52 2.52 -5.95
N SER A 191 23.30 1.62 -6.54
CA SER A 191 24.38 0.87 -5.88
C SER A 191 25.50 1.73 -5.27
N ASP A 192 25.70 2.94 -5.77
CA ASP A 192 26.67 3.93 -5.31
C ASP A 192 26.08 5.00 -4.37
N LYS A 193 24.74 4.99 -4.17
CA LYS A 193 23.99 6.06 -3.51
C LYS A 193 22.87 5.53 -2.61
N TYR A 194 23.21 4.65 -1.68
CA TYR A 194 22.24 4.21 -0.66
C TYR A 194 21.70 5.39 0.12
N THR A 195 20.39 5.39 0.33
CA THR A 195 19.70 6.48 1.02
C THR A 195 18.82 5.92 2.13
N THR A 196 18.94 6.49 3.33
CA THR A 196 17.98 6.26 4.40
C THR A 196 17.00 7.42 4.44
N LYS A 197 15.71 7.08 4.62
CA LYS A 197 14.62 8.06 4.67
C LYS A 197 13.83 7.84 5.94
N SER A 198 13.31 8.91 6.52
CA SER A 198 12.31 8.82 7.59
C SER A 198 11.04 9.54 7.16
N ALA A 199 9.91 8.98 7.52
CA ALA A 199 8.60 9.49 7.17
C ALA A 199 7.59 9.18 8.28
N TYR A 200 6.40 9.78 8.18
CA TYR A 200 5.19 9.24 8.81
C TYR A 200 4.21 8.83 7.72
N GLU A 201 3.36 7.88 8.06
CA GLU A 201 2.38 7.33 7.13
C GLU A 201 1.05 7.11 7.85
N ILE A 202 -0.03 7.46 7.17
CA ILE A 202 -1.38 7.06 7.51
C ILE A 202 -1.87 6.19 6.38
N GLY A 203 -2.37 4.99 6.69
CA GLY A 203 -2.91 4.10 5.68
C GLY A 203 -4.25 3.54 6.11
N TRP A 204 -5.05 3.15 5.13
CA TRP A 204 -6.38 2.61 5.35
C TRP A 204 -6.74 1.54 4.33
N ARG A 205 -7.58 0.62 4.76
CA ARG A 205 -8.30 -0.34 3.93
C ARG A 205 -9.65 -0.61 4.58
N THR A 206 -10.69 -0.29 3.85
CA THR A 206 -12.07 -0.52 4.24
C THR A 206 -12.76 -1.44 3.27
N GLU A 207 -13.69 -2.22 3.76
CA GLU A 207 -14.52 -3.11 2.96
C GLU A 207 -15.95 -3.08 3.51
N TYR A 208 -16.90 -2.69 2.67
CA TYR A 208 -18.32 -2.71 3.02
C TYR A 208 -19.05 -3.71 2.12
N ILE A 209 -19.61 -4.74 2.72
CA ILE A 209 -20.39 -5.77 2.04
C ILE A 209 -21.85 -5.31 2.05
N GLN A 210 -22.33 -4.85 0.88
CA GLN A 210 -23.72 -4.43 0.73
C GLN A 210 -24.66 -5.63 0.61
N SER A 211 -24.22 -6.67 -0.08
CA SER A 211 -24.94 -7.93 -0.30
C SER A 211 -23.95 -9.05 -0.57
N ASP A 212 -24.45 -10.29 -0.70
CA ASP A 212 -23.61 -11.46 -1.06
C ASP A 212 -22.86 -11.30 -2.39
N ASP A 213 -23.34 -10.39 -3.25
CA ASP A 213 -22.80 -10.18 -4.59
C ASP A 213 -22.08 -8.83 -4.77
N VAL A 214 -22.24 -7.86 -3.86
CA VAL A 214 -21.71 -6.50 -4.02
C VAL A 214 -20.89 -6.09 -2.80
N LYS A 215 -19.64 -5.71 -3.08
CA LYS A 215 -18.65 -5.30 -2.10
C LYS A 215 -17.98 -3.99 -2.53
N TYR A 216 -17.94 -3.00 -1.64
CA TYR A 216 -17.22 -1.76 -1.82
C TYR A 216 -15.90 -1.84 -1.08
N GLN A 217 -14.82 -1.44 -1.74
CA GLN A 217 -13.48 -1.41 -1.16
C GLN A 217 -12.87 -0.04 -1.38
N TRP A 218 -12.21 0.47 -0.35
CA TRP A 218 -11.45 1.70 -0.42
C TRP A 218 -10.18 1.53 0.39
N GLU A 219 -9.04 1.69 -0.29
CA GLU A 219 -7.71 1.52 0.28
C GLU A 219 -6.78 2.64 -0.15
N GLY A 220 -5.73 2.87 0.64
CA GLY A 220 -4.73 3.85 0.29
C GLY A 220 -3.79 4.17 1.44
N TYR A 221 -2.88 5.09 1.16
CA TYR A 221 -1.99 5.65 2.16
C TYR A 221 -1.58 7.08 1.78
N PHE A 222 -1.24 7.85 2.80
CA PHE A 222 -0.54 9.12 2.69
C PHE A 222 0.77 9.02 3.44
N ARG A 223 1.89 9.37 2.79
CA ARG A 223 3.22 9.38 3.38
C ARG A 223 3.87 10.74 3.19
N ASP A 224 4.42 11.30 4.27
CA ASP A 224 5.19 12.53 4.24
C ASP A 224 6.61 12.26 4.75
N TYR A 225 7.59 12.57 3.91
CA TYR A 225 9.00 12.29 4.16
C TYR A 225 9.63 13.45 4.95
N LEU A 226 10.15 13.13 6.13
CA LEU A 226 10.73 14.10 7.07
C LEU A 226 12.20 14.36 6.80
N SER A 227 12.97 13.32 6.49
CA SER A 227 14.41 13.42 6.27
C SER A 227 14.95 12.38 5.30
N TYR A 228 16.11 12.72 4.73
CA TYR A 228 16.91 11.89 3.84
C TYR A 228 18.36 11.99 4.27
N SER A 229 19.08 10.85 4.32
CA SER A 229 20.53 10.86 4.58
C SER A 229 21.33 11.43 3.42
N ARG A 230 20.82 11.23 2.21
CA ARG A 230 21.33 11.81 0.96
C ARG A 230 20.14 12.25 0.14
N TYR A 231 20.27 13.34 -0.56
CA TYR A 231 19.23 13.94 -1.36
C TYR A 231 19.46 13.65 -2.86
N ILE A 232 18.41 13.15 -3.52
CA ILE A 232 18.32 13.01 -4.97
C ILE A 232 17.18 13.92 -5.46
N PRO A 233 17.30 14.61 -6.61
CA PRO A 233 16.25 15.54 -7.09
C PRO A 233 14.88 14.89 -7.27
N THR A 234 14.82 13.59 -7.51
CA THR A 234 13.59 12.79 -7.68
C THR A 234 12.96 12.32 -6.37
N ASP A 235 13.64 12.51 -5.22
CA ASP A 235 13.08 12.14 -3.91
C ASP A 235 11.80 12.90 -3.61
N LEU A 236 10.74 12.17 -3.27
CA LEU A 236 9.44 12.74 -2.97
C LEU A 236 9.44 13.43 -1.60
N LYS A 237 8.76 14.54 -1.50
CA LYS A 237 8.44 15.22 -0.24
C LYS A 237 7.27 14.54 0.44
N TYR A 238 6.24 14.23 -0.34
CA TYR A 238 5.09 13.45 0.09
C TYR A 238 4.53 12.65 -1.08
N GLU A 239 3.74 11.64 -0.74
CA GLU A 239 2.95 10.86 -1.70
C GLU A 239 1.60 10.44 -1.10
N LEU A 240 0.60 10.36 -1.95
CA LEU A 240 -0.72 9.81 -1.66
C LEU A 240 -1.08 8.81 -2.74
N SER A 241 -1.48 7.63 -2.33
CA SER A 241 -2.09 6.61 -3.20
C SER A 241 -3.45 6.23 -2.64
N THR A 242 -4.47 6.18 -3.50
CA THR A 242 -5.80 5.73 -3.07
C THR A 242 -6.54 5.04 -4.21
N THR A 243 -7.22 3.96 -3.89
CA THR A 243 -8.03 3.17 -4.83
C THR A 243 -9.40 2.91 -4.23
N ALA A 244 -10.44 3.21 -4.98
CA ALA A 244 -11.82 2.85 -4.66
C ALA A 244 -12.35 1.86 -5.71
N ARG A 245 -13.02 0.81 -5.25
CA ARG A 245 -13.46 -0.31 -6.08
C ARG A 245 -14.85 -0.78 -5.67
N VAL A 246 -15.66 -1.14 -6.66
CA VAL A 246 -16.94 -1.82 -6.46
C VAL A 246 -16.85 -3.20 -7.08
N ALA A 247 -16.71 -4.23 -6.27
CA ALA A 247 -16.65 -5.60 -6.75
C ALA A 247 -18.07 -6.20 -6.82
N VAL A 248 -18.44 -6.65 -8.02
CA VAL A 248 -19.72 -7.33 -8.27
C VAL A 248 -19.39 -8.78 -8.62
N LYS A 249 -19.87 -9.71 -7.80
CA LYS A 249 -19.69 -11.13 -8.00
C LYS A 249 -20.44 -11.62 -9.22
N VAL A 250 -19.74 -12.25 -10.14
CA VAL A 250 -20.32 -12.79 -11.38
C VAL A 250 -20.59 -14.27 -11.22
N ARG A 251 -19.65 -15.01 -10.67
CA ARG A 251 -19.79 -16.45 -10.46
C ARG A 251 -18.76 -16.97 -9.44
N ASN A 252 -19.23 -17.74 -8.45
CA ASN A 252 -18.37 -18.28 -7.40
C ASN A 252 -17.46 -17.21 -6.80
N ASN A 253 -16.15 -17.34 -6.99
CA ASN A 253 -15.11 -16.46 -6.47
C ASN A 253 -14.62 -15.43 -7.52
N PHE A 254 -15.32 -15.33 -8.66
CA PHE A 254 -14.99 -14.36 -9.71
C PHE A 254 -15.89 -13.12 -9.62
N SER A 255 -15.26 -11.97 -9.69
CA SER A 255 -15.92 -10.67 -9.66
C SER A 255 -15.49 -9.79 -10.82
N LEU A 256 -16.38 -8.89 -11.22
CA LEU A 256 -16.11 -7.76 -12.07
C LEU A 256 -16.09 -6.51 -11.20
N ALA A 257 -15.02 -5.74 -11.26
CA ALA A 257 -14.84 -4.61 -10.37
C ALA A 257 -14.40 -3.36 -11.13
N PRO A 258 -15.31 -2.43 -11.45
CA PRO A 258 -14.91 -1.08 -11.80
C PRO A 258 -14.18 -0.43 -10.63
N TYR A 259 -13.11 0.33 -10.95
CA TYR A 259 -12.31 1.01 -9.94
C TYR A 259 -11.80 2.36 -10.43
N VAL A 260 -11.48 3.20 -9.48
CA VAL A 260 -10.73 4.44 -9.68
C VAL A 260 -9.51 4.40 -8.77
N GLN A 261 -8.37 4.81 -9.31
CA GLN A 261 -7.12 4.98 -8.58
C GLN A 261 -6.62 6.39 -8.77
N TYR A 262 -6.11 6.97 -7.71
CA TYR A 262 -5.47 8.27 -7.74
C TYR A 262 -4.15 8.20 -7.00
N PHE A 263 -3.08 8.60 -7.70
CA PHE A 263 -1.77 8.80 -7.12
C PHE A 263 -1.36 10.26 -7.26
N MET A 264 -0.72 10.82 -6.26
CA MET A 264 -0.08 12.12 -6.33
C MET A 264 1.18 12.18 -5.49
N GLY A 265 2.16 12.95 -5.94
CA GLY A 265 3.39 13.18 -5.21
C GLY A 265 4.08 14.48 -5.64
N GLU A 266 4.92 14.99 -4.78
CA GLU A 266 5.74 16.17 -5.05
C GLU A 266 7.18 15.90 -4.69
N ALA A 267 8.09 16.06 -5.64
CA ALA A 267 9.52 15.98 -5.35
C ALA A 267 10.01 17.28 -4.69
N ARG A 268 11.02 17.16 -3.83
CA ARG A 268 11.50 18.29 -3.00
C ARG A 268 12.04 19.49 -3.79
N ASN A 269 12.58 19.23 -4.98
CA ASN A 269 13.13 20.27 -5.86
C ASN A 269 12.19 20.68 -6.99
N ILE A 270 11.03 20.05 -7.09
CA ILE A 270 10.07 20.31 -8.15
C ILE A 270 8.82 20.93 -7.52
N ASN A 271 8.63 22.23 -7.69
CA ASN A 271 7.43 22.94 -7.21
C ASN A 271 6.20 22.65 -8.09
N LYS A 272 6.01 21.36 -8.45
CA LYS A 272 4.91 20.89 -9.26
C LYS A 272 4.49 19.53 -8.75
N THR A 273 3.30 19.40 -8.25
CA THR A 273 2.70 18.13 -7.90
C THR A 273 2.46 17.31 -9.15
N GLY A 274 3.06 16.13 -9.24
CA GLY A 274 2.71 15.10 -10.23
C GLY A 274 1.48 14.34 -9.75
N SER A 275 0.61 13.93 -10.67
CA SER A 275 -0.51 13.07 -10.32
C SER A 275 -0.90 12.16 -11.46
N ASN A 276 -1.41 10.99 -11.09
CA ASN A 276 -1.95 9.98 -12.01
C ASN A 276 -3.39 9.65 -11.57
N PHE A 277 -4.32 9.82 -12.47
CA PHE A 277 -5.70 9.42 -12.29
C PHE A 277 -6.02 8.27 -13.24
N MET A 278 -6.51 7.16 -12.69
CA MET A 278 -6.80 5.95 -13.43
C MET A 278 -8.25 5.52 -13.20
N ILE A 279 -8.93 5.18 -14.27
CA ILE A 279 -10.25 4.51 -14.23
C ILE A 279 -10.09 3.18 -14.92
N GLY A 280 -10.54 2.11 -14.28
CA GLY A 280 -10.35 0.78 -14.80
C GLY A 280 -11.47 -0.19 -14.48
N LEU A 281 -11.32 -1.37 -15.06
CA LEU A 281 -12.16 -2.54 -14.86
C LEU A 281 -11.27 -3.71 -14.53
N SER A 282 -11.53 -4.36 -13.39
CA SER A 282 -10.81 -5.52 -12.89
C SER A 282 -11.67 -6.79 -13.04
N PHE A 283 -11.10 -7.83 -13.62
CA PHE A 283 -11.62 -9.19 -13.55
C PHE A 283 -10.82 -9.92 -12.48
N ALA A 284 -11.42 -10.14 -11.33
CA ALA A 284 -10.73 -10.63 -10.17
C ALA A 284 -11.26 -11.98 -9.67
N TYR A 285 -10.35 -12.77 -9.15
CA TYR A 285 -10.62 -13.95 -8.34
C TYR A 285 -10.17 -13.66 -6.92
N ASP A 286 -11.01 -13.94 -5.91
CA ASP A 286 -10.69 -13.83 -4.50
C ASP A 286 -11.17 -15.08 -3.75
N GLN A 287 -10.33 -15.60 -2.84
CA GLN A 287 -10.67 -16.77 -2.03
C GLN A 287 -9.82 -16.87 -0.77
N ILE A 288 -10.46 -17.28 0.33
CA ILE A 288 -9.82 -17.60 1.60
C ILE A 288 -9.85 -19.12 1.79
N PHE A 289 -8.70 -19.71 2.12
CA PHE A 289 -8.56 -21.11 2.52
C PHE A 289 -8.16 -21.16 3.99
N ASN A 290 -8.98 -21.78 4.81
CA ASN A 290 -8.64 -22.08 6.19
C ASN A 290 -7.73 -23.33 6.18
N LEU A 291 -6.53 -23.18 6.73
CA LEU A 291 -5.51 -24.23 6.76
C LEU A 291 -5.50 -24.98 8.10
N LYS A 292 -5.86 -24.29 9.18
CA LYS A 292 -6.08 -24.84 10.55
C LYS A 292 -6.93 -23.88 11.36
#